data_94b3d17485af9d210d5bca6f537b65e9
#
_entry.id   94b3d17485af9d210d5bca6f537b65e9
#
_cell.length_a   1.000
_cell.length_b   1.000
_cell.length_c   1.000
_cell.angle_alpha   90.00
_cell.angle_beta   90.00
_cell.angle_gamma   90.00
#
_symmetry.space_group_name_H-M   'P 1'
#
loop_
_entity.id
_entity.type
_entity.pdbx_description
1 polymer ?
#
loop_
_entity_poly.entity_id
_entity_poly.type
_entity_poly.pdbx_seq_one_letter_code
_entity_poly.pdbx_strand_id
1 'polypeptide(L)'
;ASDVYKRQDMDFKPEATLKTNLCQIEEVTILTIEGRLDTANANTFNTVLQPLLDSKTPNIIVNCEGLSYISSSGLRSLITLQKSVMQHGGQLVLEAMKPEIRKIFDMTGCSGLFTVR
;
A
#
# COMPACT_ATOMS: atom_id res chain seq x y z
N ALA A 1 -10.11 -3.76 30.69
CA ALA A 1 -10.27 -3.79 30.28
C ALA A 1 -10.04 -3.76 29.89
N SER A 2 -9.97 -3.73 29.90
CA SER A 2 -9.91 -3.74 29.32
C SER A 2 -9.32 -3.68 28.94
N ASP A 3 -9.09 -3.61 29.02
CA ASP A 3 -8.69 -3.65 28.56
C ASP A 3 -8.06 -3.96 28.20
N VAL A 4 -7.88 -4.01 28.36
CA VAL A 4 -7.59 -4.29 27.94
C VAL A 4 -7.31 -4.57 27.55
N TYR A 5 -7.16 -4.55 27.69
CA TYR A 5 -7.25 -4.69 27.28
C TYR A 5 -7.06 -4.59 26.72
N LYS A 6 -6.94 -4.45 27.04
CA LYS A 6 -6.71 -4.13 26.48
C LYS A 6 -6.11 -4.15 26.07
N ARG A 7 -5.88 -4.27 26.31
CA ARG A 7 -5.38 -4.29 25.93
C ARG A 7 -4.77 -4.66 25.55
N GLN A 8 -4.48 -4.72 25.69
CA GLN A 8 -4.07 -5.03 25.29
C GLN A 8 -3.61 -5.30 24.76
N ASP A 9 -3.43 -5.34 25.03
CA ASP A 9 -3.08 -5.49 24.37
C ASP A 9 -2.45 -5.48 23.97
N MET A 10 -2.26 -5.65 24.14
CA MET A 10 -1.73 -5.38 23.65
C MET A 10 -0.94 -5.49 23.45
N ASP A 11 -0.54 -5.70 23.30
CA ASP A 11 0.31 -5.72 23.00
C ASP A 11 0.63 -5.93 22.09
N PHE A 12 0.41 -5.99 21.71
CA PHE A 12 0.60 -6.06 20.58
C PHE A 12 1.59 -5.40 19.91
N LYS A 13 2.01 -5.39 19.05
CA LYS A 13 3.09 -4.84 18.39
C LYS A 13 2.66 -3.94 17.37
N PRO A 14 2.29 -2.69 17.65
CA PRO A 14 1.77 -1.73 16.69
C PRO A 14 2.73 -1.46 15.55
N GLU A 15 4.01 -1.47 15.83
CA GLU A 15 4.99 -1.19 14.78
C GLU A 15 5.08 -2.31 13.77
N ALA A 16 4.54 -3.47 14.09
CA ALA A 16 4.53 -4.58 13.15
C ALA A 16 3.29 -4.58 12.27
N THR A 17 2.39 -3.64 12.47
CA THR A 17 1.15 -3.60 11.71
C THR A 17 1.27 -2.62 10.56
N LEU A 18 0.32 -2.74 9.65
CA LEU A 18 0.20 -1.85 8.51
C LEU A 18 -0.82 -0.78 8.83
N LYS A 19 -0.48 0.46 8.54
CA LYS A 19 -1.43 1.57 8.61
C LYS A 19 -1.65 2.10 7.22
N THR A 20 -2.91 2.35 6.90
CA THR A 20 -3.27 2.91 5.61
C THR A 20 -4.19 4.09 5.81
N ASN A 21 -4.15 5.02 4.87
CA ASN A 21 -5.02 6.18 4.89
C ASN A 21 -5.34 6.56 3.46
N LEU A 22 -6.60 6.83 3.20
CA LEU A 22 -7.06 7.27 1.88
C LEU A 22 -7.52 8.72 1.98
N CYS A 23 -7.04 9.53 1.05
CA CYS A 23 -7.42 10.93 0.96
C CYS A 23 -7.63 11.25 -0.51
N GLN A 24 -8.71 11.98 -0.81
CA GLN A 24 -8.97 12.38 -2.18
C GLN A 24 -8.86 13.89 -2.28
N ILE A 25 -8.01 14.33 -3.21
CA ILE A 25 -7.82 15.75 -3.50
C ILE A 25 -8.14 15.94 -4.96
N GLU A 26 -9.25 16.63 -5.23
CA GLU A 26 -9.75 16.80 -6.59
C GLU A 26 -9.95 15.45 -7.26
N GLU A 27 -9.24 15.17 -8.35
CA GLU A 27 -9.42 13.90 -9.06
C GLU A 27 -8.34 12.89 -8.74
N VAL A 28 -7.53 13.15 -7.71
CA VAL A 28 -6.44 12.27 -7.35
C VAL A 28 -6.70 11.65 -5.99
N THR A 29 -6.55 10.35 -5.90
CA THR A 29 -6.65 9.63 -4.64
C THR A 29 -5.26 9.34 -4.13
N ILE A 30 -5.00 9.69 -2.89
CA ILE A 30 -3.71 9.46 -2.25
C ILE A 30 -3.87 8.35 -1.23
N LEU A 31 -3.14 7.27 -1.44
CA LEU A 31 -3.10 6.14 -0.51
C LEU A 31 -1.77 6.20 0.22
N THR A 32 -1.81 6.42 1.52
CA THR A 32 -0.62 6.43 2.35
C THR A 32 -0.48 5.08 3.03
N ILE A 33 0.71 4.49 2.93
CA ILE A 33 1.01 3.20 3.53
C ILE A 33 2.14 3.39 4.52
N GLU A 34 1.94 2.95 5.76
CA GLU A 34 2.96 3.02 6.80
C GLU A 34 3.12 1.66 7.45
N GLY A 35 4.34 1.32 7.79
CA GLY A 35 4.66 0.10 8.49
C GLY A 35 5.11 -1.01 7.57
N ARG A 36 4.70 -2.23 7.87
CA ARG A 36 5.12 -3.41 7.12
C ARG A 36 3.95 -3.97 6.32
N LEU A 37 4.16 -4.13 5.03
CA LEU A 37 3.19 -4.80 4.18
C LEU A 37 3.74 -6.19 3.90
N ASP A 38 3.33 -7.16 4.71
CA ASP A 38 3.86 -8.51 4.66
C ASP A 38 2.77 -9.51 4.30
N THR A 39 3.14 -10.80 4.28
CA THR A 39 2.20 -11.84 3.90
C THR A 39 1.03 -11.92 4.88
N ALA A 40 1.29 -11.64 6.15
CA ALA A 40 0.25 -11.76 7.18
C ALA A 40 -0.85 -10.73 7.03
N ASN A 41 -0.52 -9.53 6.54
CA ASN A 41 -1.53 -8.46 6.42
C ASN A 41 -1.87 -8.10 4.97
N ALA A 42 -1.39 -8.88 4.01
CA ALA A 42 -1.68 -8.61 2.61
C ALA A 42 -3.18 -8.68 2.32
N ASN A 43 -3.90 -9.59 2.97
CA ASN A 43 -5.35 -9.68 2.77
C ASN A 43 -6.07 -8.45 3.29
N THR A 44 -5.61 -7.91 4.43
CA THR A 44 -6.16 -6.68 4.96
C THR A 44 -5.91 -5.52 4.00
N PHE A 45 -4.71 -5.48 3.43
CA PHE A 45 -4.37 -4.46 2.46
C PHE A 45 -5.24 -4.59 1.20
N ASN A 46 -5.50 -5.82 0.74
CA ASN A 46 -6.38 -6.04 -0.40
C ASN A 46 -7.79 -5.51 -0.12
N THR A 47 -8.25 -5.65 1.12
CA THR A 47 -9.55 -5.11 1.50
C THR A 47 -9.56 -3.58 1.40
N VAL A 48 -8.46 -2.93 1.73
CA VAL A 48 -8.33 -1.48 1.59
C VAL A 48 -8.37 -1.08 0.12
N LEU A 49 -7.75 -1.88 -0.76
CA LEU A 49 -7.70 -1.58 -2.18
C LEU A 49 -9.02 -1.86 -2.89
N GLN A 50 -9.85 -2.74 -2.35
CA GLN A 50 -11.05 -3.20 -3.04
C GLN A 50 -11.98 -2.04 -3.46
N PRO A 51 -12.26 -1.06 -2.61
CA PRO A 51 -13.09 0.08 -3.04
C PRO A 51 -12.48 0.84 -4.22
N LEU A 52 -11.16 0.93 -4.27
CA LEU A 52 -10.49 1.60 -5.39
C LEU A 52 -10.65 0.81 -6.67
N LEU A 53 -10.58 -0.51 -6.59
CA LEU A 53 -10.80 -1.37 -7.74
C LEU A 53 -12.24 -1.33 -8.22
N ASP A 54 -13.18 -1.36 -7.28
CA ASP A 54 -14.60 -1.37 -7.60
C ASP A 54 -15.07 -0.05 -8.21
N SER A 55 -14.55 1.06 -7.71
CA SER A 55 -14.95 2.38 -8.22
C SER A 55 -14.17 2.78 -9.45
N LYS A 56 -13.22 1.96 -9.88
CA LYS A 56 -12.41 2.22 -11.08
C LYS A 56 -11.69 3.56 -10.97
N THR A 57 -11.14 3.82 -9.81
CA THR A 57 -10.44 5.07 -9.51
C THR A 57 -9.27 5.25 -10.47
N PRO A 58 -9.23 6.35 -11.24
CA PRO A 58 -8.26 6.43 -12.33
C PRO A 58 -6.89 6.96 -11.96
N ASN A 59 -6.79 7.85 -10.97
CA ASN A 59 -5.50 8.46 -10.64
C ASN A 59 -5.19 8.26 -9.18
N ILE A 60 -4.12 7.53 -8.90
CA ILE A 60 -3.76 7.16 -7.54
C ILE A 60 -2.29 7.45 -7.31
N ILE A 61 -1.99 8.11 -6.20
CA ILE A 61 -0.63 8.28 -5.70
C ILE A 61 -0.51 7.44 -4.45
N VAL A 62 0.46 6.53 -4.43
CA VAL A 62 0.74 5.73 -3.24
C VAL A 62 1.94 6.34 -2.55
N ASN A 63 1.71 6.92 -1.38
CA ASN A 63 2.78 7.52 -0.59
C ASN A 63 3.42 6.42 0.25
N CYS A 64 4.67 6.12 -0.05
CA CYS A 64 5.41 5.03 0.57
C CYS A 64 6.43 5.50 1.59
N GLU A 65 6.35 6.77 2.01
CA GLU A 65 7.35 7.33 2.91
C GLU A 65 7.47 6.53 4.21
N GLY A 66 6.36 6.08 4.74
CA GLY A 66 6.36 5.33 6.00
C GLY A 66 6.45 3.81 5.82
N LEU A 67 6.57 3.34 4.58
CA LEU A 67 6.63 1.90 4.32
C LEU A 67 8.03 1.39 4.65
N SER A 68 8.10 0.43 5.57
CA SER A 68 9.39 -0.10 6.05
C SER A 68 9.72 -1.48 5.49
N TYR A 69 8.74 -2.18 4.93
CA TYR A 69 8.95 -3.50 4.36
C TYR A 69 7.80 -3.86 3.45
N ILE A 70 8.09 -4.57 2.37
CA ILE A 70 7.05 -5.08 1.49
C ILE A 70 7.42 -6.51 1.06
N SER A 71 6.43 -7.41 1.16
CA SER A 71 6.59 -8.79 0.75
C SER A 71 6.15 -8.97 -0.71
N SER A 72 6.39 -10.16 -1.25
CA SER A 72 5.92 -10.46 -2.60
C SER A 72 4.39 -10.41 -2.70
N SER A 73 3.70 -10.76 -1.61
CA SER A 73 2.24 -10.64 -1.58
C SER A 73 1.80 -9.19 -1.66
N GLY A 74 2.51 -8.29 -0.96
CA GLY A 74 2.23 -6.87 -1.03
C GLY A 74 2.51 -6.31 -2.42
N LEU A 75 3.61 -6.74 -3.02
CA LEU A 75 3.92 -6.32 -4.39
C LEU A 75 2.82 -6.75 -5.35
N ARG A 76 2.32 -7.97 -5.18
CA ARG A 76 1.25 -8.48 -6.05
C ARG A 76 -0.01 -7.64 -5.92
N SER A 77 -0.33 -7.21 -4.70
CA SER A 77 -1.49 -6.35 -4.48
C SER A 77 -1.35 -5.03 -5.23
N LEU A 78 -0.16 -4.42 -5.17
CA LEU A 78 0.09 -3.17 -5.89
C LEU A 78 0.05 -3.38 -7.40
N ILE A 79 0.55 -4.51 -7.88
CA ILE A 79 0.49 -4.83 -9.32
C ILE A 79 -0.97 -4.95 -9.78
N THR A 80 -1.82 -5.56 -8.97
CA THR A 80 -3.24 -5.67 -9.30
C THR A 80 -3.87 -4.29 -9.39
N LEU A 81 -3.53 -3.40 -8.48
CA LEU A 81 -4.03 -2.03 -8.51
C LEU A 81 -3.54 -1.29 -9.74
N GLN A 82 -2.26 -1.46 -10.08
CA GLN A 82 -1.67 -0.83 -11.26
C GLN A 82 -2.40 -1.26 -12.53
N LYS A 83 -2.65 -2.55 -12.66
CA LYS A 83 -3.35 -3.05 -13.85
C LYS A 83 -4.75 -2.47 -13.96
N SER A 84 -5.45 -2.38 -12.84
CA SER A 84 -6.80 -1.82 -12.84
C SER A 84 -6.78 -0.35 -13.27
N VAL A 85 -5.86 0.43 -12.70
CA VAL A 85 -5.75 1.85 -13.02
C VAL A 85 -5.46 2.04 -14.50
N MET A 86 -4.55 1.25 -15.05
CA MET A 86 -4.19 1.36 -16.46
C MET A 86 -5.36 0.98 -17.37
N GLN A 87 -6.14 -0.02 -16.97
CA GLN A 87 -7.30 -0.44 -17.77
C GLN A 87 -8.35 0.66 -17.88
N HIS A 88 -8.37 1.58 -16.93
CA HIS A 88 -9.35 2.66 -16.91
C HIS A 88 -8.75 4.00 -17.35
N GLY A 89 -7.60 3.93 -18.00
CA GLY A 89 -6.98 5.12 -18.55
C GLY A 89 -6.33 6.04 -17.55
N GLY A 90 -6.08 5.53 -16.34
CA GLY A 90 -5.49 6.34 -15.29
C GLY A 90 -4.01 6.12 -15.12
N GLN A 91 -3.50 6.57 -13.98
CA GLN A 91 -2.08 6.48 -13.67
C GLN A 91 -1.90 6.20 -12.19
N LEU A 92 -1.00 5.28 -11.88
CA LEU A 92 -0.60 4.98 -10.52
C LEU A 92 0.85 5.40 -10.33
N VAL A 93 1.10 6.21 -9.31
CA VAL A 93 2.43 6.70 -9.01
C VAL A 93 2.82 6.23 -7.62
N LEU A 94 4.00 5.64 -7.49
CA LEU A 94 4.59 5.31 -6.19
C LEU A 94 5.54 6.44 -5.83
N GLU A 95 5.36 7.01 -4.65
CA GLU A 95 6.07 8.21 -4.27
C GLU A 95 6.78 8.04 -2.95
N ALA A 96 7.96 8.64 -2.82
CA ALA A 96 8.71 8.73 -1.57
C ALA A 96 9.14 7.37 -1.00
N MET A 97 9.44 6.40 -1.88
CA MET A 97 9.94 5.11 -1.41
C MET A 97 11.34 5.25 -0.82
N LYS A 98 11.55 4.59 0.32
CA LYS A 98 12.89 4.50 0.89
C LYS A 98 13.78 3.67 -0.01
N PRO A 99 15.11 3.93 0.00
CA PRO A 99 16.02 3.18 -0.87
C PRO A 99 15.94 1.67 -0.71
N GLU A 100 15.76 1.19 0.51
CA GLU A 100 15.67 -0.24 0.76
C GLU A 100 14.39 -0.83 0.18
N ILE A 101 13.31 -0.06 0.12
CA ILE A 101 12.07 -0.52 -0.51
C ILE A 101 12.21 -0.48 -2.04
N ARG A 102 12.81 0.59 -2.56
CA ARG A 102 13.07 0.70 -3.98
C ARG A 102 13.91 -0.47 -4.48
N LYS A 103 14.87 -0.90 -3.66
CA LYS A 103 15.73 -2.02 -3.99
C LYS A 103 14.93 -3.31 -4.14
N ILE A 104 13.92 -3.52 -3.30
CA ILE A 104 13.07 -4.70 -3.40
C ILE A 104 12.34 -4.70 -4.74
N PHE A 105 11.82 -3.54 -5.14
CA PHE A 105 11.16 -3.42 -6.44
C PHE A 105 12.12 -3.71 -7.58
N ASP A 106 13.35 -3.20 -7.49
CA ASP A 106 14.35 -3.42 -8.52
C ASP A 106 14.73 -4.89 -8.62
N MET A 107 14.93 -5.53 -7.47
CA MET A 107 15.38 -6.93 -7.43
C MET A 107 14.31 -7.88 -7.94
N THR A 108 13.05 -7.54 -7.79
CA THR A 108 11.96 -8.40 -8.25
C THR A 108 11.53 -8.07 -9.69
N GLY A 109 12.17 -7.07 -10.31
CA GLY A 109 11.83 -6.65 -11.66
C GLY A 109 10.56 -5.85 -11.74
N CYS A 110 10.04 -5.39 -10.61
CA CYS A 110 8.76 -4.67 -10.57
C CYS A 110 8.91 -3.18 -10.81
N SER A 111 10.11 -2.62 -10.69
CA SER A 111 10.26 -1.17 -10.80
C SER A 111 9.85 -0.64 -12.17
N GLY A 112 10.00 -1.46 -13.21
CA GLY A 112 9.59 -1.05 -14.55
C GLY A 112 8.08 -1.08 -14.79
N LEU A 113 7.33 -1.67 -13.85
CA LEU A 113 5.88 -1.74 -13.98
C LEU A 113 5.17 -0.51 -13.44
N PHE A 114 5.87 0.29 -12.65
CA PHE A 114 5.28 1.43 -11.96
C PHE A 114 5.97 2.73 -12.35
N THR A 115 5.21 3.83 -12.23
CA THR A 115 5.80 5.15 -12.25
C THR A 115 6.23 5.46 -10.82
N VAL A 116 7.52 5.73 -10.65
CA VAL A 116 8.11 5.97 -9.31
C VAL A 116 8.65 7.39 -9.26
N ARG A 117 8.31 8.12 -8.20
CA ARG A 117 8.81 9.49 -7.98
C ARG A 117 9.49 9.63 -6.65
#